data_37f8a7a04e84f970d28b94559942c829
#
_entry.id   37f8a7a04e84f970d28b94559942c829
#
_cell.length_a   1.000
_cell.length_b   1.000
_cell.length_c   1.000
_cell.angle_alpha   90.00
_cell.angle_beta   90.00
_cell.angle_gamma   90.00
#
_symmetry.space_group_name_H-M   'P 1'
#
loop_
_entity.id
_entity.type
_entity.pdbx_description
1 polymer ?
#
loop_
_entity_poly.entity_id
_entity_poly.type
_entity_poly.pdbx_seq_one_letter_code
_entity_poly.pdbx_strand_id
1 'polypeptide(L)'
;MGRFFSEAVEQALKYIYYDLRARRGQEGFQLLEQAVQDGDADACCLLARCLYGPEYTWPGHNFPVDEQTGDELMRRSVLEGSAIGTLLSLRCGVMDRQLAQAMPLSLQEAFDMVLEKAEHGEPLCQMIIGNAYYWGDFPEIQGKTREDFDSDDAVQSYLRENYAKCEDWLWRSLRSGISTGGVNLANFYREGKAGLISPRPEKAIEVYRYGAEKGYPSYFFYYANELYDQGNKGEAFEFYRRAAEAGEPRAFFWAGYSYELGEGVPKDNARAAQYYQQALSAPIQGKVNPANRMGMCYYDGRGVERDYAKAFQLLKWAEDHGGPVMLYYLGACYANGQGTRQDYAKAFTYLERIDWNCHPAFYLLGKMYCNGLGVPMDIAKGVEYLQKAGDYAEVKEELRHYKKTFFGKWVRR
;
A
#
# COMPACT_ATOMS: atom_id res chain seq x y z
N MET A 1 7.82 -0.47 -39.55
CA MET A 1 8.70 -0.52 -38.39
C MET A 1 8.93 -2.00 -38.07
N GLY A 2 10.18 -2.42 -37.90
CA GLY A 2 10.49 -3.78 -37.45
C GLY A 2 9.94 -4.03 -36.04
N ARG A 3 9.69 -5.29 -35.69
CA ARG A 3 9.32 -5.66 -34.30
C ARG A 3 10.51 -5.45 -33.38
N PHE A 4 10.26 -4.93 -32.19
CA PHE A 4 11.29 -4.73 -31.15
C PHE A 4 11.56 -6.00 -30.35
N PHE A 5 10.55 -6.87 -30.24
CA PHE A 5 10.56 -8.13 -29.51
C PHE A 5 9.95 -9.25 -30.38
N SER A 6 10.02 -10.49 -29.91
CA SER A 6 9.28 -11.59 -30.54
C SER A 6 7.77 -11.34 -30.51
N GLU A 7 7.02 -11.98 -31.37
CA GLU A 7 5.55 -11.83 -31.45
C GLU A 7 4.87 -12.19 -30.12
N ALA A 8 5.34 -13.24 -29.47
CA ALA A 8 4.81 -13.67 -28.19
C ALA A 8 5.06 -12.63 -27.09
N VAL A 9 6.27 -12.05 -27.03
CA VAL A 9 6.63 -11.01 -26.07
C VAL A 9 5.83 -9.73 -26.33
N GLU A 10 5.72 -9.26 -27.57
CA GLU A 10 4.91 -8.06 -27.88
C GLU A 10 3.44 -8.24 -27.47
N GLN A 11 2.87 -9.43 -27.72
CA GLN A 11 1.49 -9.72 -27.34
C GLN A 11 1.34 -9.81 -25.79
N ALA A 12 2.31 -10.42 -25.11
CA ALA A 12 2.32 -10.49 -23.65
C ALA A 12 2.43 -9.10 -23.03
N LEU A 13 3.33 -8.24 -23.52
CA LEU A 13 3.47 -6.86 -23.08
C LEU A 13 2.16 -6.08 -23.21
N LYS A 14 1.44 -6.28 -24.33
CA LYS A 14 0.14 -5.65 -24.53
C LYS A 14 -0.85 -6.04 -23.44
N TYR A 15 -0.90 -7.31 -23.03
CA TYR A 15 -1.84 -7.79 -22.02
C TYR A 15 -1.43 -7.46 -20.59
N ILE A 16 -0.13 -7.37 -20.31
CA ILE A 16 0.39 -7.17 -18.96
C ILE A 16 0.58 -5.69 -18.65
N TYR A 17 1.01 -4.87 -19.60
CA TYR A 17 1.44 -3.51 -19.37
C TYR A 17 0.64 -2.42 -20.10
N TYR A 18 0.14 -2.69 -21.35
CA TYR A 18 -0.40 -1.62 -22.20
C TYR A 18 -1.92 -1.56 -22.18
N ASP A 19 -2.63 -2.69 -22.11
CA ASP A 19 -4.09 -2.75 -22.12
C ASP A 19 -4.66 -3.42 -20.86
N LEU A 20 -4.47 -2.75 -19.72
CA LEU A 20 -4.94 -3.24 -18.42
C LEU A 20 -6.48 -3.38 -18.36
N ARG A 21 -7.22 -2.66 -19.22
CA ARG A 21 -8.68 -2.74 -19.28
C ARG A 21 -9.19 -4.07 -19.81
N ALA A 22 -8.42 -4.72 -20.66
CA ALA A 22 -8.78 -6.01 -21.22
C ALA A 22 -8.75 -7.17 -20.20
N ARG A 23 -8.14 -6.96 -19.01
CA ARG A 23 -7.98 -7.97 -17.95
C ARG A 23 -7.42 -9.30 -18.42
N ARG A 24 -6.54 -9.26 -19.41
CA ARG A 24 -5.92 -10.45 -20.05
C ARG A 24 -4.53 -10.78 -19.51
N GLY A 25 -4.17 -10.28 -18.32
CA GLY A 25 -2.84 -10.46 -17.74
C GLY A 25 -2.44 -11.94 -17.64
N GLN A 26 -3.34 -12.82 -17.25
CA GLN A 26 -3.08 -14.27 -17.16
C GLN A 26 -2.74 -14.89 -18.53
N GLU A 27 -3.37 -14.44 -19.61
CA GLU A 27 -3.01 -14.88 -20.97
C GLU A 27 -1.62 -14.36 -21.35
N GLY A 28 -1.29 -13.11 -20.97
CA GLY A 28 0.06 -12.55 -21.16
C GLY A 28 1.12 -13.34 -20.40
N PHE A 29 0.82 -13.75 -19.16
CA PHE A 29 1.69 -14.60 -18.36
C PHE A 29 1.98 -15.94 -19.06
N GLN A 30 0.94 -16.63 -19.54
CA GLN A 30 1.07 -17.89 -20.28
C GLN A 30 1.88 -17.74 -21.58
N LEU A 31 1.73 -16.61 -22.29
CA LEU A 31 2.55 -16.32 -23.47
C LEU A 31 4.03 -16.17 -23.11
N LEU A 32 4.36 -15.54 -21.97
CA LEU A 32 5.73 -15.45 -21.49
C LEU A 32 6.29 -16.83 -21.09
N GLU A 33 5.50 -17.66 -20.41
CA GLU A 33 5.91 -19.03 -20.06
C GLU A 33 6.27 -19.85 -21.32
N GLN A 34 5.45 -19.76 -22.37
CA GLN A 34 5.74 -20.44 -23.63
C GLN A 34 6.99 -19.85 -24.30
N ALA A 35 7.12 -18.53 -24.37
CA ALA A 35 8.29 -17.89 -24.98
C ALA A 35 9.60 -18.25 -24.25
N VAL A 36 9.56 -18.40 -22.91
CA VAL A 36 10.70 -18.90 -22.11
C VAL A 36 11.08 -20.32 -22.48
N GLN A 37 10.09 -21.21 -22.73
CA GLN A 37 10.33 -22.56 -23.19
C GLN A 37 10.94 -22.59 -24.61
N ASP A 38 10.55 -21.63 -25.45
CA ASP A 38 11.06 -21.50 -26.83
C ASP A 38 12.45 -20.79 -26.86
N GLY A 39 13.01 -20.42 -25.71
CA GLY A 39 14.36 -19.84 -25.58
C GLY A 39 14.43 -18.33 -25.77
N ASP A 40 13.35 -17.57 -25.56
CA ASP A 40 13.33 -16.12 -25.66
C ASP A 40 13.90 -15.49 -24.39
N ALA A 41 15.08 -14.89 -24.51
CA ALA A 41 15.80 -14.26 -23.40
C ALA A 41 15.05 -13.03 -22.82
N ASP A 42 14.34 -12.25 -23.63
CA ASP A 42 13.54 -11.11 -23.17
C ASP A 42 12.31 -11.58 -22.39
N ALA A 43 11.69 -12.72 -22.80
CA ALA A 43 10.60 -13.34 -22.08
C ALA A 43 11.00 -13.77 -20.66
N CYS A 44 12.24 -14.26 -20.46
CA CYS A 44 12.73 -14.67 -19.14
C CYS A 44 12.66 -13.53 -18.12
N CYS A 45 13.21 -12.34 -18.42
CA CYS A 45 13.18 -11.21 -17.49
C CYS A 45 11.77 -10.63 -17.28
N LEU A 46 10.90 -10.70 -18.30
CA LEU A 46 9.52 -10.24 -18.18
C LEU A 46 8.66 -11.18 -17.33
N LEU A 47 8.86 -12.49 -17.45
CA LEU A 47 8.23 -13.48 -16.58
C LEU A 47 8.74 -13.36 -15.14
N ALA A 48 10.06 -13.16 -14.95
CA ALA A 48 10.64 -12.88 -13.64
C ALA A 48 9.95 -11.69 -12.95
N ARG A 49 9.72 -10.59 -13.66
CA ARG A 49 8.99 -9.43 -13.13
C ARG A 49 7.55 -9.75 -12.71
N CYS A 50 6.88 -10.66 -13.40
CA CYS A 50 5.55 -11.11 -12.98
C CYS A 50 5.60 -11.92 -11.67
N LEU A 51 6.70 -12.66 -11.43
CA LEU A 51 6.90 -13.50 -10.26
C LEU A 51 7.43 -12.75 -9.02
N TYR A 52 8.05 -11.60 -9.18
CA TYR A 52 8.56 -10.81 -8.06
C TYR A 52 7.46 -10.13 -7.23
N GLY A 53 6.26 -9.94 -7.79
CA GLY A 53 5.15 -9.38 -7.05
C GLY A 53 4.47 -8.17 -7.72
N PRO A 54 3.44 -7.63 -7.07
CA PRO A 54 2.56 -6.62 -7.66
C PRO A 54 3.23 -5.25 -7.85
N GLU A 55 4.38 -4.98 -7.24
CA GLU A 55 5.14 -3.74 -7.41
C GLU A 55 5.82 -3.64 -8.78
N TYR A 56 6.05 -4.78 -9.45
CA TYR A 56 6.69 -4.85 -10.77
C TYR A 56 5.70 -4.86 -11.93
N THR A 57 4.44 -5.17 -11.64
CA THR A 57 3.34 -5.22 -12.60
C THR A 57 2.09 -4.56 -11.99
N TRP A 58 0.92 -4.72 -12.60
CA TRP A 58 -0.31 -4.23 -11.99
C TRP A 58 -0.87 -5.27 -10.99
N PRO A 59 -1.15 -4.86 -9.72
CA PRO A 59 -1.67 -5.77 -8.68
C PRO A 59 -2.92 -6.57 -9.07
N GLY A 60 -3.79 -5.99 -9.93
CA GLY A 60 -5.02 -6.63 -10.38
C GLY A 60 -4.82 -7.85 -11.29
N HIS A 61 -3.60 -8.13 -11.75
CA HIS A 61 -3.29 -9.36 -12.48
C HIS A 61 -3.26 -10.59 -11.58
N ASN A 62 -2.96 -10.41 -10.29
CA ASN A 62 -2.91 -11.47 -9.29
C ASN A 62 -2.00 -12.64 -9.72
N PHE A 63 -0.79 -12.30 -10.20
CA PHE A 63 0.22 -13.29 -10.55
C PHE A 63 0.73 -14.02 -9.31
N PRO A 64 1.21 -15.28 -9.45
CA PRO A 64 1.89 -15.97 -8.36
C PRO A 64 3.17 -15.23 -7.98
N VAL A 65 3.53 -15.23 -6.70
CA VAL A 65 4.81 -14.70 -6.21
C VAL A 65 5.75 -15.87 -5.97
N ASP A 66 6.89 -15.87 -6.69
CA ASP A 66 7.96 -16.86 -6.57
C ASP A 66 9.29 -16.17 -6.90
N GLU A 67 9.87 -15.55 -5.89
CA GLU A 67 11.11 -14.79 -6.02
C GLU A 67 12.28 -15.65 -6.46
N GLN A 68 12.36 -16.91 -6.01
CA GLN A 68 13.45 -17.80 -6.38
C GLN A 68 13.43 -18.11 -7.87
N THR A 69 12.29 -18.54 -8.41
CA THR A 69 12.14 -18.75 -9.86
C THR A 69 12.34 -17.45 -10.63
N GLY A 70 11.90 -16.32 -10.08
CA GLY A 70 12.15 -15.00 -10.65
C GLY A 70 13.64 -14.69 -10.80
N ASP A 71 14.44 -14.94 -9.77
CA ASP A 71 15.89 -14.72 -9.79
C ASP A 71 16.59 -15.64 -10.81
N GLU A 72 16.20 -16.92 -10.89
CA GLU A 72 16.74 -17.87 -11.85
C GLU A 72 16.46 -17.42 -13.29
N LEU A 73 15.23 -17.00 -13.58
CA LEU A 73 14.83 -16.47 -14.89
C LEU A 73 15.55 -15.16 -15.24
N MET A 74 15.70 -14.25 -14.28
CA MET A 74 16.42 -13.00 -14.51
C MET A 74 17.90 -13.25 -14.84
N ARG A 75 18.58 -14.15 -14.10
CA ARG A 75 19.96 -14.56 -14.37
C ARG A 75 20.10 -15.20 -15.76
N ARG A 76 19.16 -16.08 -16.09
CA ARG A 76 19.10 -16.72 -17.41
C ARG A 76 18.98 -15.69 -18.53
N SER A 77 18.06 -14.71 -18.39
CA SER A 77 17.88 -13.62 -19.33
C SER A 77 19.18 -12.85 -19.61
N VAL A 78 19.94 -12.51 -18.54
CA VAL A 78 21.23 -11.83 -18.67
C VAL A 78 22.24 -12.70 -19.41
N LEU A 79 22.40 -13.97 -19.05
CA LEU A 79 23.37 -14.90 -19.65
C LEU A 79 23.06 -15.22 -21.11
N GLU A 80 21.78 -15.18 -21.50
CA GLU A 80 21.33 -15.37 -22.88
C GLU A 80 21.34 -14.06 -23.71
N GLY A 81 21.83 -12.94 -23.13
CA GLY A 81 22.12 -11.70 -23.84
C GLY A 81 20.92 -10.76 -24.01
N SER A 82 19.90 -10.84 -23.17
CA SER A 82 18.82 -9.84 -23.15
C SER A 82 19.33 -8.49 -22.65
N ALA A 83 19.22 -7.45 -23.48
CA ALA A 83 19.59 -6.11 -23.08
C ALA A 83 18.64 -5.56 -22.01
N ILE A 84 17.32 -5.80 -22.09
CA ILE A 84 16.37 -5.39 -21.06
C ILE A 84 16.58 -6.19 -19.78
N GLY A 85 16.90 -7.49 -19.86
CA GLY A 85 17.21 -8.32 -18.71
C GLY A 85 18.47 -7.85 -17.98
N THR A 86 19.51 -7.47 -18.71
CA THR A 86 20.75 -6.91 -18.15
C THR A 86 20.47 -5.65 -17.33
N LEU A 87 19.68 -4.70 -17.82
CA LEU A 87 19.34 -3.49 -17.08
C LEU A 87 18.39 -3.76 -15.90
N LEU A 88 17.41 -4.64 -16.07
CA LEU A 88 16.44 -4.97 -15.03
C LEU A 88 17.07 -5.73 -13.87
N SER A 89 18.12 -6.55 -14.11
CA SER A 89 18.82 -7.31 -13.07
C SER A 89 19.49 -6.41 -12.01
N LEU A 90 19.90 -5.19 -12.37
CA LEU A 90 20.37 -4.18 -11.41
C LEU A 90 19.28 -3.83 -10.40
N ARG A 91 18.05 -3.64 -10.87
CA ARG A 91 16.92 -3.22 -10.02
C ARG A 91 16.35 -4.33 -9.15
N CYS A 92 16.45 -5.56 -9.63
CA CYS A 92 15.95 -6.72 -8.88
C CYS A 92 17.00 -7.27 -7.88
N GLY A 93 18.19 -6.65 -7.81
CA GLY A 93 19.25 -7.10 -6.89
C GLY A 93 19.89 -8.44 -7.27
N VAL A 94 19.68 -8.90 -8.51
CA VAL A 94 20.18 -10.19 -9.01
C VAL A 94 21.60 -10.06 -9.55
N MET A 95 22.00 -8.86 -9.96
CA MET A 95 23.34 -8.59 -10.49
C MET A 95 24.39 -8.70 -9.39
N ASP A 96 25.15 -9.79 -9.40
CA ASP A 96 26.29 -10.00 -8.54
C ASP A 96 27.60 -10.02 -9.35
N ARG A 97 28.74 -10.12 -8.66
CA ARG A 97 30.06 -10.14 -9.31
C ARG A 97 30.24 -11.29 -10.29
N GLN A 98 29.66 -12.45 -10.02
CA GLN A 98 29.78 -13.63 -10.87
C GLN A 98 28.96 -13.43 -12.16
N LEU A 99 27.73 -12.94 -12.03
CA LEU A 99 26.87 -12.64 -13.17
C LEU A 99 27.48 -11.53 -14.04
N ALA A 100 27.99 -10.47 -13.43
CA ALA A 100 28.65 -9.36 -14.14
C ALA A 100 29.89 -9.80 -14.94
N GLN A 101 30.61 -10.83 -14.49
CA GLN A 101 31.74 -11.38 -15.23
C GLN A 101 31.34 -12.33 -16.37
N ALA A 102 30.14 -12.92 -16.30
CA ALA A 102 29.66 -13.94 -17.26
C ALA A 102 28.72 -13.35 -18.32
N MET A 103 28.16 -12.16 -18.09
CA MET A 103 27.22 -11.54 -19.01
C MET A 103 27.84 -11.24 -20.38
N PRO A 104 27.15 -11.52 -21.49
CA PRO A 104 27.66 -11.30 -22.83
C PRO A 104 27.61 -9.84 -23.29
N LEU A 105 26.79 -9.00 -22.64
CA LEU A 105 26.67 -7.56 -22.90
C LEU A 105 27.14 -6.79 -21.68
N SER A 106 27.96 -5.76 -21.86
CA SER A 106 28.23 -4.79 -20.81
C SER A 106 26.94 -3.97 -20.51
N LEU A 107 26.91 -3.35 -19.34
CA LEU A 107 25.79 -2.47 -18.94
C LEU A 107 25.58 -1.31 -19.94
N GLN A 108 26.67 -0.74 -20.46
CA GLN A 108 26.60 0.36 -21.44
C GLN A 108 26.04 -0.13 -22.79
N GLU A 109 26.50 -1.29 -23.30
CA GLU A 109 25.97 -1.87 -24.53
C GLU A 109 24.49 -2.19 -24.39
N ALA A 110 24.08 -2.80 -23.27
CA ALA A 110 22.68 -3.09 -23.00
C ALA A 110 21.85 -1.78 -22.93
N PHE A 111 22.37 -0.74 -22.29
CA PHE A 111 21.71 0.55 -22.19
C PHE A 111 21.54 1.19 -23.58
N ASP A 112 22.57 1.18 -24.42
CA ASP A 112 22.52 1.77 -25.76
C ASP A 112 21.50 1.04 -26.65
N MET A 113 21.45 -0.30 -26.59
CA MET A 113 20.44 -1.09 -27.32
C MET A 113 19.01 -0.80 -26.83
N VAL A 114 18.79 -0.64 -25.52
CA VAL A 114 17.47 -0.32 -24.97
C VAL A 114 17.11 1.15 -25.29
N LEU A 115 18.09 2.06 -25.25
CA LEU A 115 17.90 3.47 -25.60
C LEU A 115 17.46 3.63 -27.06
N GLU A 116 18.10 2.92 -27.99
CA GLU A 116 17.72 2.93 -29.41
C GLU A 116 16.24 2.50 -29.59
N LYS A 117 15.82 1.40 -28.95
CA LYS A 117 14.41 0.95 -28.97
C LYS A 117 13.47 2.02 -28.37
N ALA A 118 13.87 2.64 -27.25
CA ALA A 118 13.10 3.69 -26.58
C ALA A 118 12.92 4.95 -27.45
N GLU A 119 13.97 5.38 -28.16
CA GLU A 119 13.94 6.51 -29.11
C GLU A 119 13.02 6.22 -30.29
N HIS A 120 12.96 4.97 -30.73
CA HIS A 120 12.02 4.51 -31.77
C HIS A 120 10.60 4.30 -31.26
N GLY A 121 10.33 4.61 -29.99
CA GLY A 121 8.98 4.66 -29.42
C GLY A 121 8.51 3.40 -28.71
N GLU A 122 9.41 2.45 -28.41
CA GLU A 122 9.04 1.26 -27.65
C GLU A 122 8.74 1.61 -26.17
N PRO A 123 7.49 1.41 -25.68
CA PRO A 123 7.07 1.97 -24.39
C PRO A 123 7.77 1.36 -23.18
N LEU A 124 8.03 0.03 -23.19
CA LEU A 124 8.73 -0.64 -22.09
C LEU A 124 10.18 -0.16 -21.99
N CYS A 125 10.87 -0.01 -23.13
CA CYS A 125 12.22 0.53 -23.16
C CYS A 125 12.27 1.97 -22.65
N GLN A 126 11.28 2.82 -23.01
CA GLN A 126 11.15 4.17 -22.45
C GLN A 126 11.03 4.15 -20.92
N MET A 127 10.25 3.21 -20.36
CA MET A 127 10.13 3.04 -18.91
C MET A 127 11.46 2.58 -18.30
N ILE A 128 12.15 1.62 -18.90
CA ILE A 128 13.43 1.10 -18.38
C ILE A 128 14.49 2.22 -18.35
N ILE A 129 14.63 2.98 -19.43
CA ILE A 129 15.55 4.13 -19.49
C ILE A 129 15.17 5.19 -18.46
N GLY A 130 13.89 5.54 -18.36
CA GLY A 130 13.41 6.51 -17.37
C GLY A 130 13.67 6.03 -15.93
N ASN A 131 13.49 4.76 -15.65
CA ASN A 131 13.76 4.16 -14.34
C ASN A 131 15.27 4.13 -14.02
N ALA A 132 16.13 3.85 -14.99
CA ALA A 132 17.58 3.90 -14.79
C ALA A 132 18.04 5.30 -14.34
N TYR A 133 17.48 6.36 -14.93
CA TYR A 133 17.71 7.73 -14.48
C TYR A 133 17.03 8.03 -13.13
N TYR A 134 15.80 7.61 -12.91
CA TYR A 134 15.06 7.86 -11.66
C TYR A 134 15.76 7.23 -10.44
N TRP A 135 16.22 5.99 -10.55
CA TRP A 135 16.86 5.28 -9.46
C TRP A 135 18.34 5.63 -9.30
N GLY A 136 18.98 6.17 -10.32
CA GLY A 136 20.38 6.55 -10.29
C GLY A 136 21.32 5.42 -10.67
N ASP A 137 20.91 4.53 -11.58
CA ASP A 137 21.75 3.43 -12.09
C ASP A 137 22.79 3.90 -13.12
N PHE A 138 22.60 5.11 -13.66
CA PHE A 138 23.41 5.63 -14.75
C PHE A 138 24.91 5.75 -14.46
N PRO A 139 25.42 6.02 -13.24
CA PRO A 139 26.87 5.97 -12.97
C PRO A 139 27.44 4.57 -13.19
N GLU A 140 26.76 3.54 -12.66
CA GLU A 140 27.17 2.15 -12.83
C GLU A 140 27.10 1.69 -14.28
N ILE A 141 26.00 2.03 -14.97
CA ILE A 141 25.82 1.74 -16.40
C ILE A 141 26.94 2.36 -17.23
N GLN A 142 27.35 3.60 -16.94
CA GLN A 142 28.38 4.35 -17.67
C GLN A 142 29.81 4.05 -17.15
N GLY A 143 29.95 3.15 -16.17
CA GLY A 143 31.26 2.83 -15.57
C GLY A 143 31.90 4.03 -14.86
N LYS A 144 31.08 5.00 -14.38
CA LYS A 144 31.56 6.19 -13.70
C LYS A 144 31.73 5.96 -12.20
N THR A 145 32.87 6.40 -11.67
CA THR A 145 33.20 6.40 -10.27
C THR A 145 33.43 7.83 -9.76
N ARG A 146 33.60 8.02 -8.45
CA ARG A 146 33.94 9.34 -7.89
C ARG A 146 35.27 9.88 -8.45
N GLU A 147 36.21 9.01 -8.82
CA GLU A 147 37.55 9.34 -9.33
C GLU A 147 37.50 9.96 -10.74
N ASP A 148 36.42 9.78 -11.49
CA ASP A 148 36.22 10.39 -12.82
C ASP A 148 35.85 11.89 -12.77
N PHE A 149 35.79 12.49 -11.58
CA PHE A 149 35.35 13.87 -11.38
C PHE A 149 36.36 14.69 -10.57
N ASP A 150 36.67 15.89 -11.03
CA ASP A 150 37.66 16.79 -10.43
C ASP A 150 37.19 17.40 -9.09
N SER A 151 35.88 17.45 -8.84
CA SER A 151 35.29 18.05 -7.64
C SER A 151 33.95 17.46 -7.27
N ASP A 152 33.49 17.71 -6.04
CA ASP A 152 32.15 17.33 -5.59
C ASP A 152 31.06 18.08 -6.36
N ASP A 153 31.30 19.34 -6.75
CA ASP A 153 30.38 20.12 -7.58
C ASP A 153 30.21 19.49 -8.97
N ALA A 154 31.29 18.94 -9.56
CA ALA A 154 31.22 18.22 -10.83
C ALA A 154 30.38 16.94 -10.70
N VAL A 155 30.52 16.19 -9.60
CA VAL A 155 29.67 15.02 -9.29
C VAL A 155 28.22 15.44 -9.17
N GLN A 156 27.91 16.48 -8.39
CA GLN A 156 26.54 16.95 -8.20
C GLN A 156 25.89 17.46 -9.49
N SER A 157 26.67 18.15 -10.33
CA SER A 157 26.20 18.59 -11.63
C SER A 157 25.84 17.41 -12.55
N TYR A 158 26.72 16.43 -12.64
CA TYR A 158 26.48 15.19 -13.39
C TYR A 158 25.25 14.44 -12.89
N LEU A 159 25.09 14.27 -11.57
CA LEU A 159 23.93 13.61 -10.99
C LEU A 159 22.64 14.37 -11.28
N ARG A 160 22.65 15.70 -11.10
CA ARG A 160 21.47 16.55 -11.36
C ARG A 160 21.02 16.46 -12.82
N GLU A 161 21.96 16.57 -13.76
CA GLU A 161 21.67 16.48 -15.19
C GLU A 161 21.04 15.14 -15.57
N ASN A 162 21.59 14.03 -15.05
CA ASN A 162 21.09 12.71 -15.38
C ASN A 162 19.76 12.40 -14.69
N TYR A 163 19.58 12.73 -13.40
CA TYR A 163 18.27 12.58 -12.75
C TYR A 163 17.16 13.38 -13.48
N ALA A 164 17.49 14.55 -14.03
CA ALA A 164 16.49 15.35 -14.77
C ALA A 164 15.97 14.65 -16.03
N LYS A 165 16.76 13.76 -16.66
CA LYS A 165 16.34 13.00 -17.84
C LYS A 165 15.19 12.03 -17.56
N CYS A 166 15.01 11.59 -16.30
CA CYS A 166 13.93 10.66 -15.95
C CYS A 166 12.54 11.26 -16.26
N GLU A 167 12.36 12.57 -16.11
CA GLU A 167 11.08 13.26 -16.33
C GLU A 167 10.56 13.03 -17.77
N ASP A 168 11.41 13.28 -18.76
CA ASP A 168 11.02 13.13 -20.17
C ASP A 168 10.73 11.67 -20.54
N TRP A 169 11.60 10.73 -20.16
CA TRP A 169 11.46 9.33 -20.50
C TRP A 169 10.23 8.68 -19.83
N LEU A 170 9.98 8.98 -18.56
CA LEU A 170 8.82 8.44 -17.86
C LEU A 170 7.50 9.04 -18.37
N TRP A 171 7.49 10.33 -18.77
CA TRP A 171 6.34 10.92 -19.46
C TRP A 171 6.09 10.27 -20.83
N ARG A 172 7.14 10.02 -21.62
CA ARG A 172 6.99 9.31 -22.90
C ARG A 172 6.38 7.94 -22.69
N SER A 173 6.92 7.15 -21.78
CA SER A 173 6.42 5.82 -21.43
C SER A 173 4.93 5.84 -21.00
N LEU A 174 4.57 6.76 -20.11
CA LEU A 174 3.19 6.91 -19.66
C LEU A 174 2.23 7.29 -20.80
N ARG A 175 2.64 8.20 -21.68
CA ARG A 175 1.85 8.61 -22.85
C ARG A 175 1.73 7.49 -23.88
N SER A 176 2.72 6.63 -23.96
CA SER A 176 2.73 5.44 -24.84
C SER A 176 1.97 4.23 -24.27
N GLY A 177 1.42 4.33 -23.07
CA GLY A 177 0.50 3.33 -22.51
C GLY A 177 1.02 2.54 -21.29
N ILE A 178 2.29 2.67 -20.90
CA ILE A 178 2.81 2.02 -19.70
C ILE A 178 2.47 2.82 -18.45
N SER A 179 1.56 2.29 -17.63
CA SER A 179 1.12 2.94 -16.41
C SER A 179 2.16 2.91 -15.28
N THR A 180 2.97 1.85 -15.18
CA THR A 180 3.89 1.62 -14.05
C THR A 180 4.98 2.69 -13.93
N GLY A 181 5.52 3.20 -15.04
CA GLY A 181 6.54 4.25 -15.04
C GLY A 181 6.06 5.59 -14.46
N GLY A 182 4.78 5.89 -14.60
CA GLY A 182 4.23 7.15 -14.09
C GLY A 182 4.12 7.22 -12.56
N VAL A 183 4.10 6.08 -11.86
CA VAL A 183 4.19 6.08 -10.38
C VAL A 183 5.56 6.61 -9.94
N ASN A 184 6.65 6.16 -10.57
CA ASN A 184 7.99 6.65 -10.30
C ASN A 184 8.14 8.14 -10.68
N LEU A 185 7.49 8.56 -11.78
CA LEU A 185 7.44 9.97 -12.17
C LEU A 185 6.72 10.84 -11.12
N ALA A 186 5.59 10.37 -10.59
CA ALA A 186 4.87 11.07 -9.54
C ALA A 186 5.68 11.15 -8.24
N ASN A 187 6.37 10.06 -7.85
CA ASN A 187 7.27 10.05 -6.71
C ASN A 187 8.47 11.00 -6.93
N PHE A 188 9.02 11.03 -8.13
CA PHE A 188 10.08 11.99 -8.49
C PHE A 188 9.62 13.44 -8.29
N TYR A 189 8.38 13.76 -8.66
CA TYR A 189 7.84 15.10 -8.42
C TYR A 189 7.55 15.36 -6.94
N ARG A 190 7.04 14.39 -6.18
CA ARG A 190 6.71 14.57 -4.75
C ARG A 190 7.94 14.73 -3.87
N GLU A 191 8.97 13.95 -4.12
CA GLU A 191 10.13 13.82 -3.25
C GLU A 191 11.35 14.58 -3.76
N GLY A 192 11.44 14.82 -5.06
CA GLY A 192 12.63 15.31 -5.70
C GLY A 192 13.79 14.32 -5.62
N LYS A 193 15.02 14.85 -5.61
CA LYS A 193 16.24 14.11 -5.27
C LYS A 193 17.03 14.94 -4.28
N ALA A 194 17.25 14.37 -3.09
CA ALA A 194 17.81 15.08 -1.94
C ALA A 194 19.08 15.91 -2.30
N GLY A 195 19.03 17.21 -2.08
CA GLY A 195 20.13 18.15 -2.38
C GLY A 195 20.37 18.45 -3.87
N LEU A 196 19.67 17.76 -4.80
CA LEU A 196 19.90 17.90 -6.25
C LEU A 196 18.69 18.50 -6.97
N ILE A 197 17.49 17.99 -6.73
CA ILE A 197 16.25 18.39 -7.41
C ILE A 197 15.17 18.63 -6.36
N SER A 198 14.61 19.83 -6.36
CA SER A 198 13.54 20.21 -5.43
C SER A 198 12.23 19.47 -5.73
N PRO A 199 11.44 19.10 -4.70
CA PRO A 199 10.09 18.57 -4.88
C PRO A 199 9.17 19.55 -5.64
N ARG A 200 8.25 18.98 -6.43
CA ARG A 200 7.20 19.69 -7.21
C ARG A 200 5.90 18.91 -7.13
N PRO A 201 5.26 18.81 -5.92
CA PRO A 201 4.14 17.92 -5.69
C PRO A 201 2.92 18.21 -6.57
N GLU A 202 2.74 19.47 -7.00
CA GLU A 202 1.67 19.86 -7.94
C GLU A 202 1.75 19.10 -9.28
N LYS A 203 2.96 18.78 -9.73
CA LYS A 203 3.17 17.99 -10.95
C LYS A 203 2.85 16.51 -10.76
N ALA A 204 2.95 15.98 -9.54
CA ALA A 204 2.53 14.60 -9.25
C ALA A 204 1.02 14.43 -9.47
N ILE A 205 0.23 15.42 -9.06
CA ILE A 205 -1.22 15.44 -9.28
C ILE A 205 -1.55 15.41 -10.78
N GLU A 206 -0.79 16.13 -11.61
CA GLU A 206 -0.96 16.10 -13.08
C GLU A 206 -0.74 14.69 -13.65
N VAL A 207 0.26 13.96 -13.14
CA VAL A 207 0.54 12.57 -13.54
C VAL A 207 -0.64 11.66 -13.17
N TYR A 208 -1.13 11.77 -11.92
CA TYR A 208 -2.24 10.94 -11.44
C TYR A 208 -3.52 11.24 -12.22
N ARG A 209 -3.84 12.53 -12.43
CA ARG A 209 -4.98 12.95 -13.23
C ARG A 209 -4.90 12.40 -14.64
N TYR A 210 -3.76 12.58 -15.33
CA TYR A 210 -3.55 12.07 -16.68
C TYR A 210 -3.80 10.55 -16.76
N GLY A 211 -3.21 9.78 -15.85
CA GLY A 211 -3.41 8.33 -15.80
C GLY A 211 -4.87 7.93 -15.52
N ALA A 212 -5.55 8.65 -14.64
CA ALA A 212 -6.97 8.43 -14.32
C ALA A 212 -7.89 8.76 -15.51
N GLU A 213 -7.65 9.87 -16.23
CA GLU A 213 -8.36 10.24 -17.47
C GLU A 213 -8.14 9.23 -18.59
N LYS A 214 -6.94 8.65 -18.69
CA LYS A 214 -6.64 7.56 -19.64
C LYS A 214 -7.27 6.23 -19.24
N GLY A 215 -7.81 6.13 -18.03
CA GLY A 215 -8.48 4.93 -17.55
C GLY A 215 -7.53 3.88 -16.99
N TYR A 216 -6.32 4.26 -16.59
CA TYR A 216 -5.38 3.34 -15.95
C TYR A 216 -5.80 3.05 -14.50
N PRO A 217 -6.11 1.79 -14.13
CA PRO A 217 -6.73 1.48 -12.84
C PRO A 217 -5.94 1.93 -11.61
N SER A 218 -4.62 1.76 -11.62
CA SER A 218 -3.76 2.17 -10.51
C SER A 218 -3.84 3.67 -10.20
N TYR A 219 -4.09 4.51 -11.22
CA TYR A 219 -4.16 5.96 -11.05
C TYR A 219 -5.48 6.43 -10.46
N PHE A 220 -6.55 5.65 -10.58
CA PHE A 220 -7.80 5.97 -9.89
C PHE A 220 -7.58 6.08 -8.39
N PHE A 221 -6.84 5.15 -7.80
CA PHE A 221 -6.54 5.16 -6.38
C PHE A 221 -5.66 6.34 -5.96
N TYR A 222 -4.57 6.59 -6.67
CA TYR A 222 -3.67 7.70 -6.34
C TYR A 222 -4.35 9.05 -6.53
N TYR A 223 -5.10 9.24 -7.62
CA TYR A 223 -5.82 10.48 -7.86
C TYR A 223 -6.95 10.69 -6.84
N ALA A 224 -7.62 9.62 -6.42
CA ALA A 224 -8.61 9.68 -5.34
C ALA A 224 -8.00 10.16 -4.01
N ASN A 225 -6.81 9.70 -3.65
CA ASN A 225 -6.12 10.19 -2.45
C ASN A 225 -5.85 11.70 -2.52
N GLU A 226 -5.33 12.19 -3.64
CA GLU A 226 -5.05 13.62 -3.81
C GLU A 226 -6.34 14.46 -3.73
N LEU A 227 -7.42 14.00 -4.36
CA LEU A 227 -8.72 14.65 -4.27
C LEU A 227 -9.27 14.65 -2.83
N TYR A 228 -9.08 13.54 -2.10
CA TYR A 228 -9.50 13.42 -0.71
C TYR A 228 -8.74 14.41 0.19
N ASP A 229 -7.43 14.51 0.03
CA ASP A 229 -6.57 15.43 0.78
C ASP A 229 -6.89 16.91 0.47
N GLN A 230 -7.33 17.21 -0.76
CA GLN A 230 -7.82 18.53 -1.16
C GLN A 230 -9.25 18.83 -0.66
N GLY A 231 -9.91 17.88 0.01
CA GLY A 231 -11.30 18.02 0.50
C GLY A 231 -12.39 17.73 -0.54
N ASN A 232 -12.02 17.34 -1.77
CA ASN A 232 -12.95 16.99 -2.85
C ASN A 232 -13.48 15.56 -2.68
N LYS A 233 -14.10 15.29 -1.52
CA LYS A 233 -14.47 13.94 -1.08
C LYS A 233 -15.47 13.23 -2.01
N GLY A 234 -16.35 13.97 -2.67
CA GLY A 234 -17.33 13.41 -3.63
C GLY A 234 -16.64 12.80 -4.85
N GLU A 235 -15.72 13.54 -5.46
CA GLU A 235 -14.95 13.07 -6.61
C GLU A 235 -13.96 11.96 -6.18
N ALA A 236 -13.33 12.12 -5.02
CA ALA A 236 -12.44 11.10 -4.45
C ALA A 236 -13.16 9.75 -4.28
N PHE A 237 -14.38 9.75 -3.72
CA PHE A 237 -15.19 8.54 -3.58
C PHE A 237 -15.46 7.88 -4.93
N GLU A 238 -15.79 8.65 -5.95
CA GLU A 238 -16.07 8.10 -7.29
C GLU A 238 -14.85 7.42 -7.89
N PHE A 239 -13.65 7.99 -7.69
CA PHE A 239 -12.39 7.36 -8.13
C PHE A 239 -11.99 6.16 -7.25
N TYR A 240 -12.25 6.16 -5.92
CA TYR A 240 -12.07 4.96 -5.10
C TYR A 240 -13.00 3.82 -5.56
N ARG A 241 -14.26 4.13 -5.87
CA ARG A 241 -15.21 3.14 -6.40
C ARG A 241 -14.72 2.54 -7.72
N ARG A 242 -14.30 3.39 -8.67
CA ARG A 242 -13.73 2.94 -9.95
C ARG A 242 -12.47 2.10 -9.77
N ALA A 243 -11.60 2.48 -8.84
CA ALA A 243 -10.40 1.71 -8.51
C ALA A 243 -10.76 0.32 -7.94
N ALA A 244 -11.72 0.26 -7.03
CA ALA A 244 -12.22 -1.00 -6.46
C ALA A 244 -12.86 -1.89 -7.53
N GLU A 245 -13.70 -1.35 -8.41
CA GLU A 245 -14.29 -2.06 -9.55
C GLU A 245 -13.24 -2.58 -10.55
N ALA A 246 -12.13 -1.85 -10.69
CA ALA A 246 -11.00 -2.29 -11.49
C ALA A 246 -10.16 -3.37 -10.80
N GLY A 247 -10.40 -3.65 -9.50
CA GLY A 247 -9.67 -4.66 -8.73
C GLY A 247 -8.48 -4.12 -7.95
N GLU A 248 -8.38 -2.80 -7.71
CA GLU A 248 -7.36 -2.21 -6.84
C GLU A 248 -7.72 -2.49 -5.37
N PRO A 249 -7.00 -3.37 -4.67
CA PRO A 249 -7.42 -3.85 -3.34
C PRO A 249 -7.45 -2.76 -2.26
N ARG A 250 -6.55 -1.77 -2.34
CA ARG A 250 -6.51 -0.65 -1.40
C ARG A 250 -7.76 0.21 -1.47
N ALA A 251 -8.37 0.28 -2.65
CA ALA A 251 -9.55 1.11 -2.88
C ALA A 251 -10.81 0.57 -2.19
N PHE A 252 -10.90 -0.75 -1.95
CA PHE A 252 -12.01 -1.31 -1.18
C PHE A 252 -12.09 -0.72 0.23
N PHE A 253 -10.95 -0.58 0.91
CA PHE A 253 -10.92 0.03 2.24
C PHE A 253 -11.44 1.47 2.21
N TRP A 254 -10.95 2.29 1.28
CA TRP A 254 -11.30 3.70 1.22
C TRP A 254 -12.74 3.94 0.76
N ALA A 255 -13.26 3.13 -0.15
CA ALA A 255 -14.67 3.17 -0.52
C ALA A 255 -15.57 2.79 0.67
N GLY A 256 -15.20 1.76 1.44
CA GLY A 256 -15.90 1.40 2.67
C GLY A 256 -15.85 2.50 3.72
N TYR A 257 -14.69 3.15 3.88
CA TYR A 257 -14.49 4.26 4.81
C TYR A 257 -15.34 5.48 4.46
N SER A 258 -15.45 5.80 3.17
CA SER A 258 -16.34 6.86 2.68
C SER A 258 -17.80 6.60 3.02
N TYR A 259 -18.30 5.36 2.84
CA TYR A 259 -19.64 4.98 3.26
C TYR A 259 -19.83 5.01 4.78
N GLU A 260 -18.83 4.59 5.56
CA GLU A 260 -18.91 4.59 7.04
C GLU A 260 -19.07 6.00 7.59
N LEU A 261 -18.31 6.96 7.05
CA LEU A 261 -18.32 8.34 7.51
C LEU A 261 -19.39 9.20 6.84
N GLY A 262 -19.88 8.80 5.65
CA GLY A 262 -20.73 9.64 4.81
C GLY A 262 -19.92 10.73 4.09
N GLU A 263 -18.67 10.46 3.75
CA GLU A 263 -17.78 11.40 3.08
C GLU A 263 -17.81 11.22 1.57
N GLY A 264 -18.37 12.20 0.88
CA GLY A 264 -18.54 12.19 -0.57
C GLY A 264 -19.70 11.30 -1.07
N VAL A 265 -20.34 10.56 -0.18
CA VAL A 265 -21.46 9.66 -0.44
C VAL A 265 -22.36 9.60 0.80
N PRO A 266 -23.68 9.40 0.66
CA PRO A 266 -24.55 9.19 1.82
C PRO A 266 -24.06 8.02 2.69
N LYS A 267 -24.07 8.23 4.01
CA LYS A 267 -23.65 7.21 4.98
C LYS A 267 -24.46 5.92 4.83
N ASP A 268 -23.74 4.79 4.70
CA ASP A 268 -24.32 3.45 4.57
C ASP A 268 -23.39 2.41 5.21
N ASN A 269 -23.71 2.04 6.44
CA ASN A 269 -22.89 1.07 7.19
C ASN A 269 -22.90 -0.33 6.56
N ALA A 270 -23.99 -0.72 5.86
CA ALA A 270 -24.08 -2.03 5.23
C ALA A 270 -23.11 -2.12 4.02
N ARG A 271 -23.09 -1.08 3.19
CA ARG A 271 -22.11 -0.97 2.09
C ARG A 271 -20.68 -0.86 2.61
N ALA A 272 -20.48 -0.10 3.69
CA ALA A 272 -19.15 -0.01 4.32
C ALA A 272 -18.63 -1.39 4.71
N ALA A 273 -19.44 -2.19 5.41
CA ALA A 273 -19.09 -3.55 5.82
C ALA A 273 -18.82 -4.48 4.61
N GLN A 274 -19.60 -4.39 3.53
CA GLN A 274 -19.37 -5.14 2.29
C GLN A 274 -18.01 -4.81 1.68
N TYR A 275 -17.63 -3.54 1.59
CA TYR A 275 -16.34 -3.11 1.07
C TYR A 275 -15.17 -3.56 1.97
N TYR A 276 -15.32 -3.48 3.31
CA TYR A 276 -14.31 -4.00 4.23
C TYR A 276 -14.13 -5.52 4.09
N GLN A 277 -15.21 -6.27 3.90
CA GLN A 277 -15.15 -7.71 3.66
C GLN A 277 -14.42 -8.03 2.35
N GLN A 278 -14.64 -7.26 1.28
CA GLN A 278 -13.90 -7.40 0.03
C GLN A 278 -12.41 -7.07 0.22
N ALA A 279 -12.08 -6.04 0.99
CA ALA A 279 -10.71 -5.70 1.34
C ALA A 279 -9.99 -6.83 2.09
N LEU A 280 -10.70 -7.52 3.01
CA LEU A 280 -10.16 -8.68 3.74
C LEU A 280 -9.92 -9.89 2.85
N SER A 281 -10.73 -10.06 1.82
CA SER A 281 -10.63 -11.19 0.88
C SER A 281 -9.54 -11.00 -0.17
N ALA A 282 -9.04 -9.77 -0.36
CA ALA A 282 -8.00 -9.48 -1.32
C ALA A 282 -6.63 -10.05 -0.91
N PRO A 283 -5.78 -10.48 -1.84
CA PRO A 283 -4.51 -11.17 -1.55
C PRO A 283 -3.37 -10.28 -1.04
N ILE A 284 -3.61 -9.01 -0.69
CA ILE A 284 -2.59 -7.98 -0.47
C ILE A 284 -2.24 -7.74 1.00
N GLN A 285 -0.99 -7.28 1.23
CA GLN A 285 -0.53 -6.65 2.48
C GLN A 285 -1.41 -5.43 2.81
N GLY A 286 -1.71 -5.20 4.10
CA GLY A 286 -2.52 -4.07 4.55
C GLY A 286 -3.94 -4.42 5.01
N LYS A 287 -4.25 -5.69 5.26
CA LYS A 287 -5.55 -6.14 5.79
C LYS A 287 -5.86 -5.67 7.22
N VAL A 288 -4.90 -5.09 7.89
CA VAL A 288 -5.00 -4.66 9.30
C VAL A 288 -6.11 -3.62 9.50
N ASN A 289 -6.14 -2.57 8.67
CA ASN A 289 -7.17 -1.55 8.79
C ASN A 289 -8.57 -2.07 8.45
N PRO A 290 -8.78 -2.83 7.36
CA PRO A 290 -10.04 -3.51 7.12
C PRO A 290 -10.48 -4.44 8.26
N ALA A 291 -9.54 -5.20 8.86
CA ALA A 291 -9.83 -6.09 9.98
C ALA A 291 -10.30 -5.32 11.22
N ASN A 292 -9.63 -4.22 11.56
CA ASN A 292 -10.05 -3.35 12.64
C ASN A 292 -11.45 -2.78 12.41
N ARG A 293 -11.72 -2.21 11.23
CA ARG A 293 -13.03 -1.64 10.91
C ARG A 293 -14.13 -2.70 10.91
N MET A 294 -13.86 -3.85 10.30
CA MET A 294 -14.83 -4.95 10.29
C MET A 294 -15.06 -5.53 11.71
N GLY A 295 -14.01 -5.62 12.52
CA GLY A 295 -14.13 -6.00 13.94
C GLY A 295 -15.03 -5.06 14.74
N MET A 296 -14.87 -3.74 14.51
CA MET A 296 -15.75 -2.73 15.11
C MET A 296 -17.20 -2.87 14.60
N CYS A 297 -17.39 -3.12 13.29
CA CYS A 297 -18.71 -3.34 12.72
C CYS A 297 -19.42 -4.54 13.38
N TYR A 298 -18.74 -5.68 13.57
CA TYR A 298 -19.29 -6.83 14.27
C TYR A 298 -19.56 -6.56 15.75
N TYR A 299 -18.68 -5.82 16.44
CA TYR A 299 -18.87 -5.47 17.84
C TYR A 299 -20.12 -4.63 18.07
N ASP A 300 -20.31 -3.58 17.26
CA ASP A 300 -21.41 -2.63 17.40
C ASP A 300 -22.68 -3.08 16.67
N GLY A 301 -22.62 -4.05 15.75
CA GLY A 301 -23.71 -4.42 14.85
C GLY A 301 -23.96 -3.37 13.78
N ARG A 302 -22.90 -2.67 13.32
CA ARG A 302 -23.01 -1.62 12.30
C ARG A 302 -22.91 -2.21 10.89
N GLY A 303 -24.04 -2.25 10.18
CA GLY A 303 -24.10 -2.78 8.82
C GLY A 303 -24.00 -4.31 8.69
N VAL A 304 -23.81 -5.01 9.79
CA VAL A 304 -23.79 -6.46 9.93
C VAL A 304 -24.48 -6.86 11.23
N GLU A 305 -24.92 -8.10 11.32
CA GLU A 305 -25.40 -8.66 12.60
C GLU A 305 -24.25 -8.67 13.62
N ARG A 306 -24.57 -8.32 14.88
CA ARG A 306 -23.59 -8.29 15.95
C ARG A 306 -23.03 -9.70 16.23
N ASP A 307 -21.70 -9.79 16.21
CA ASP A 307 -20.96 -11.04 16.46
C ASP A 307 -19.66 -10.73 17.22
N TYR A 308 -19.72 -10.83 18.54
CA TYR A 308 -18.57 -10.56 19.39
C TYR A 308 -17.39 -11.51 19.17
N ALA A 309 -17.65 -12.76 18.74
CA ALA A 309 -16.56 -13.71 18.47
C ALA A 309 -15.76 -13.29 17.25
N LYS A 310 -16.44 -12.97 16.15
CA LYS A 310 -15.77 -12.42 14.95
C LYS A 310 -15.13 -11.08 15.24
N ALA A 311 -15.77 -10.22 16.01
CA ALA A 311 -15.20 -8.92 16.40
C ALA A 311 -13.85 -9.12 17.09
N PHE A 312 -13.82 -9.94 18.15
CA PHE A 312 -12.60 -10.22 18.91
C PHE A 312 -11.51 -10.84 18.04
N GLN A 313 -11.84 -11.84 17.22
CA GLN A 313 -10.88 -12.49 16.32
C GLN A 313 -10.22 -11.49 15.35
N LEU A 314 -11.00 -10.63 14.70
CA LEU A 314 -10.48 -9.65 13.74
C LEU A 314 -9.63 -8.57 14.42
N LEU A 315 -10.09 -8.04 15.55
CA LEU A 315 -9.36 -7.02 16.30
C LEU A 315 -8.04 -7.57 16.86
N LYS A 316 -8.06 -8.80 17.38
CA LYS A 316 -6.87 -9.46 17.89
C LYS A 316 -5.90 -9.83 16.77
N TRP A 317 -6.42 -10.32 15.64
CA TRP A 317 -5.61 -10.58 14.47
C TRP A 317 -4.90 -9.30 13.98
N ALA A 318 -5.60 -8.18 13.93
CA ALA A 318 -5.01 -6.89 13.52
C ALA A 318 -3.90 -6.42 14.47
N GLU A 319 -4.10 -6.56 15.79
CA GLU A 319 -3.08 -6.27 16.79
C GLU A 319 -1.84 -7.16 16.61
N ASP A 320 -2.03 -8.47 16.47
CA ASP A 320 -0.94 -9.45 16.33
C ASP A 320 -0.12 -9.27 15.04
N HIS A 321 -0.69 -8.57 14.04
CA HIS A 321 -0.04 -8.22 12.76
C HIS A 321 0.44 -6.75 12.71
N GLY A 322 0.67 -6.13 13.87
CA GLY A 322 1.28 -4.81 13.99
C GLY A 322 0.35 -3.64 13.66
N GLY A 323 -0.95 -3.88 13.63
CA GLY A 323 -1.95 -2.84 13.41
C GLY A 323 -2.20 -1.92 14.61
N PRO A 324 -2.90 -0.81 14.38
CA PRO A 324 -3.37 0.04 15.48
C PRO A 324 -4.23 -0.77 16.44
N VAL A 325 -3.91 -0.71 17.73
CA VAL A 325 -4.66 -1.47 18.75
C VAL A 325 -5.98 -0.77 19.05
N MET A 326 -7.09 -1.46 18.87
CA MET A 326 -8.42 -0.94 19.19
C MET A 326 -8.69 -1.09 20.69
N LEU A 327 -7.99 -0.28 21.49
CA LEU A 327 -7.91 -0.39 22.95
C LEU A 327 -9.26 -0.55 23.63
N TYR A 328 -10.22 0.32 23.29
CA TYR A 328 -11.56 0.23 23.89
C TYR A 328 -12.26 -1.09 23.55
N TYR A 329 -12.27 -1.49 22.30
CA TYR A 329 -13.00 -2.68 21.84
C TYR A 329 -12.41 -3.96 22.43
N LEU A 330 -11.08 -4.11 22.44
CA LEU A 330 -10.40 -5.26 23.05
C LEU A 330 -10.57 -5.25 24.58
N GLY A 331 -10.43 -4.09 25.21
CA GLY A 331 -10.68 -3.91 26.64
C GLY A 331 -12.11 -4.28 27.04
N ALA A 332 -13.10 -3.85 26.28
CA ALA A 332 -14.50 -4.17 26.48
C ALA A 332 -14.81 -5.66 26.26
N CYS A 333 -14.20 -6.28 25.24
CA CYS A 333 -14.30 -7.72 25.01
C CYS A 333 -13.82 -8.51 26.24
N TYR A 334 -12.66 -8.18 26.79
CA TYR A 334 -12.15 -8.84 27.99
C TYR A 334 -12.95 -8.50 29.24
N ALA A 335 -13.39 -7.24 29.43
CA ALA A 335 -14.17 -6.85 30.60
C ALA A 335 -15.52 -7.56 30.68
N ASN A 336 -16.17 -7.79 29.55
CA ASN A 336 -17.52 -8.34 29.47
C ASN A 336 -17.55 -9.82 29.07
N GLY A 337 -16.42 -10.43 28.72
CA GLY A 337 -16.38 -11.81 28.21
C GLY A 337 -17.02 -11.94 26.82
N GLN A 338 -16.96 -10.87 26.00
CA GLN A 338 -17.57 -10.81 24.68
C GLN A 338 -16.61 -11.32 23.62
N GLY A 339 -16.91 -12.48 23.05
CA GLY A 339 -16.05 -13.12 22.04
C GLY A 339 -14.76 -13.76 22.60
N THR A 340 -14.51 -13.62 23.88
CA THR A 340 -13.39 -14.22 24.61
C THR A 340 -13.79 -14.51 26.06
N ARG A 341 -12.97 -15.27 26.78
CA ARG A 341 -13.16 -15.45 28.22
C ARG A 341 -12.96 -14.11 28.95
N GLN A 342 -13.83 -13.80 29.91
CA GLN A 342 -13.70 -12.61 30.74
C GLN A 342 -12.35 -12.58 31.48
N ASP A 343 -11.66 -11.46 31.40
CA ASP A 343 -10.38 -11.25 32.06
C ASP A 343 -10.21 -9.74 32.39
N TYR A 344 -10.55 -9.39 33.61
CA TYR A 344 -10.50 -8.00 34.05
C TYR A 344 -9.06 -7.41 34.07
N ALA A 345 -8.05 -8.25 34.36
CA ALA A 345 -6.67 -7.78 34.37
C ALA A 345 -6.22 -7.35 32.95
N LYS A 346 -6.53 -8.19 31.95
CA LYS A 346 -6.29 -7.81 30.55
C LYS A 346 -7.14 -6.62 30.12
N ALA A 347 -8.43 -6.59 30.50
CA ALA A 347 -9.29 -5.45 30.21
C ALA A 347 -8.65 -4.14 30.72
N PHE A 348 -8.15 -4.13 31.94
CA PHE A 348 -7.48 -2.99 32.52
C PHE A 348 -6.26 -2.57 31.71
N THR A 349 -5.38 -3.53 31.35
CA THR A 349 -4.17 -3.25 30.55
C THR A 349 -4.46 -2.55 29.21
N TYR A 350 -5.61 -2.85 28.57
CA TYR A 350 -6.03 -2.14 27.37
C TYR A 350 -6.62 -0.77 27.68
N LEU A 351 -7.53 -0.69 28.64
CA LEU A 351 -8.32 0.51 28.91
C LEU A 351 -7.47 1.64 29.54
N GLU A 352 -6.51 1.31 30.41
CA GLU A 352 -5.63 2.30 31.06
C GLU A 352 -4.70 3.05 30.09
N ARG A 353 -4.45 2.46 28.92
CA ARG A 353 -3.63 3.07 27.85
C ARG A 353 -4.38 4.11 27.05
N ILE A 354 -5.68 4.30 27.30
CA ILE A 354 -6.50 5.28 26.58
C ILE A 354 -6.24 6.64 27.18
N ASP A 355 -5.57 7.51 26.43
CA ASP A 355 -5.16 8.87 26.81
C ASP A 355 -6.04 9.96 26.19
N TRP A 356 -7.04 9.58 25.38
CA TRP A 356 -8.03 10.48 24.79
C TRP A 356 -9.38 10.34 25.46
N ASN A 357 -10.29 11.29 25.22
CA ASN A 357 -11.62 11.31 25.82
C ASN A 357 -12.53 10.18 25.26
N CYS A 358 -12.47 9.01 25.90
CA CYS A 358 -13.28 7.83 25.55
C CYS A 358 -14.27 7.51 26.69
N HIS A 359 -15.45 8.10 26.64
CA HIS A 359 -16.49 7.94 27.66
C HIS A 359 -16.83 6.48 28.02
N PRO A 360 -17.03 5.56 27.03
CA PRO A 360 -17.30 4.15 27.37
C PRO A 360 -16.13 3.46 28.08
N ALA A 361 -14.88 3.81 27.76
CA ALA A 361 -13.72 3.26 28.46
C ALA A 361 -13.66 3.77 29.91
N PHE A 362 -13.93 5.05 30.14
CA PHE A 362 -13.98 5.64 31.48
C PHE A 362 -15.07 5.01 32.34
N TYR A 363 -16.24 4.66 31.76
CA TYR A 363 -17.27 3.93 32.47
C TYR A 363 -16.77 2.56 32.94
N LEU A 364 -16.12 1.79 32.08
CA LEU A 364 -15.55 0.49 32.43
C LEU A 364 -14.46 0.62 33.50
N LEU A 365 -13.52 1.54 33.35
CA LEU A 365 -12.47 1.82 34.34
C LEU A 365 -13.07 2.22 35.68
N GLY A 366 -14.09 3.05 35.68
CA GLY A 366 -14.81 3.46 36.88
C GLY A 366 -15.39 2.27 37.64
N LYS A 367 -16.07 1.38 36.96
CA LYS A 367 -16.60 0.12 37.53
C LYS A 367 -15.47 -0.78 38.04
N MET A 368 -14.38 -0.91 37.30
CA MET A 368 -13.23 -1.75 37.70
C MET A 368 -12.61 -1.24 39.00
N TYR A 369 -12.33 0.05 39.14
CA TYR A 369 -11.82 0.61 40.40
C TYR A 369 -12.81 0.55 41.56
N CYS A 370 -14.08 0.87 41.30
CA CYS A 370 -15.11 0.82 42.36
C CYS A 370 -15.36 -0.57 42.96
N ASN A 371 -15.13 -1.62 42.12
CA ASN A 371 -15.43 -3.00 42.52
C ASN A 371 -14.18 -3.88 42.66
N GLY A 372 -12.98 -3.37 42.47
CA GLY A 372 -11.74 -4.12 42.54
C GLY A 372 -11.61 -5.19 41.46
N LEU A 373 -12.12 -4.92 40.23
CA LEU A 373 -12.12 -5.86 39.11
C LEU A 373 -10.80 -5.74 38.31
N GLY A 374 -9.90 -6.69 38.53
CA GLY A 374 -8.58 -6.70 37.87
C GLY A 374 -7.60 -5.65 38.37
N VAL A 375 -8.01 -4.81 39.33
CA VAL A 375 -7.20 -3.76 39.96
C VAL A 375 -7.56 -3.68 41.46
N PRO A 376 -6.68 -3.16 42.32
CA PRO A 376 -7.03 -2.86 43.68
C PRO A 376 -8.24 -1.91 43.75
N MET A 377 -9.17 -2.19 44.67
CA MET A 377 -10.37 -1.37 44.81
C MET A 377 -10.00 0.05 45.29
N ASP A 378 -10.45 1.03 44.55
CA ASP A 378 -10.34 2.46 44.87
C ASP A 378 -11.62 3.19 44.45
N ILE A 379 -12.52 3.37 45.42
CA ILE A 379 -13.83 3.99 45.15
C ILE A 379 -13.67 5.48 44.73
N ALA A 380 -12.68 6.17 45.27
CA ALA A 380 -12.48 7.61 44.94
C ALA A 380 -12.07 7.76 43.46
N LYS A 381 -11.10 6.97 43.05
CA LYS A 381 -10.63 6.93 41.65
C LYS A 381 -11.71 6.39 40.70
N GLY A 382 -12.44 5.37 41.13
CA GLY A 382 -13.56 4.83 40.37
C GLY A 382 -14.66 5.86 40.08
N VAL A 383 -15.07 6.62 41.12
CA VAL A 383 -16.04 7.71 40.96
C VAL A 383 -15.52 8.82 40.06
N GLU A 384 -14.21 9.14 40.14
CA GLU A 384 -13.60 10.12 39.23
C GLU A 384 -13.73 9.67 37.76
N TYR A 385 -13.44 8.41 37.45
CA TYR A 385 -13.62 7.86 36.11
C TYR A 385 -15.10 7.83 35.69
N LEU A 386 -16.04 7.46 36.58
CA LEU A 386 -17.47 7.53 36.28
C LEU A 386 -17.92 8.96 35.95
N GLN A 387 -17.41 9.95 36.67
CA GLN A 387 -17.69 11.36 36.33
C GLN A 387 -17.13 11.78 34.98
N LYS A 388 -15.94 11.31 34.62
CA LYS A 388 -15.34 11.53 33.30
C LYS A 388 -16.10 10.79 32.17
N ALA A 389 -16.80 9.71 32.49
CA ALA A 389 -17.59 8.96 31.52
C ALA A 389 -18.81 9.75 31.01
N GLY A 390 -19.18 10.85 31.68
CA GLY A 390 -20.23 11.74 31.19
C GLY A 390 -21.60 11.49 31.86
N ASP A 391 -22.64 12.07 31.28
CA ASP A 391 -23.96 12.19 31.90
C ASP A 391 -24.99 11.21 31.31
N TYR A 392 -24.55 9.97 31.02
CA TYR A 392 -25.41 8.91 30.51
C TYR A 392 -26.22 8.24 31.63
N ALA A 393 -27.34 7.62 31.27
CA ALA A 393 -28.25 6.98 32.23
C ALA A 393 -27.57 5.90 33.06
N GLU A 394 -26.73 5.06 32.43
CA GLU A 394 -25.99 3.98 33.07
C GLU A 394 -24.95 4.52 34.04
N VAL A 395 -24.29 5.61 33.71
CA VAL A 395 -23.31 6.29 34.58
C VAL A 395 -24.02 6.89 35.80
N LYS A 396 -25.14 7.55 35.61
CA LYS A 396 -25.97 8.12 36.70
C LYS A 396 -26.47 7.04 37.65
N GLU A 397 -26.90 5.92 37.12
CA GLU A 397 -27.36 4.78 37.93
C GLU A 397 -26.20 4.21 38.75
N GLU A 398 -25.03 4.00 38.15
CA GLU A 398 -23.86 3.53 38.84
C GLU A 398 -23.40 4.50 39.95
N LEU A 399 -23.38 5.80 39.65
CA LEU A 399 -23.00 6.82 40.64
C LEU A 399 -23.94 6.91 41.86
N ARG A 400 -25.20 6.48 41.75
CA ARG A 400 -26.13 6.42 42.90
C ARG A 400 -25.68 5.46 43.99
N HIS A 401 -24.84 4.50 43.68
CA HIS A 401 -24.29 3.54 44.66
C HIS A 401 -23.21 4.14 45.56
N TYR A 402 -22.78 5.40 45.30
CA TYR A 402 -21.70 6.03 46.04
C TYR A 402 -22.14 7.33 46.68
N LYS A 403 -21.52 7.69 47.83
CA LYS A 403 -21.73 8.98 48.52
C LYS A 403 -20.42 9.52 49.11
N LYS A 404 -20.36 10.83 49.34
CA LYS A 404 -19.31 11.41 50.17
C LYS A 404 -19.66 11.30 51.64
N THR A 405 -18.68 10.94 52.48
CA THR A 405 -18.77 11.05 53.92
C THR A 405 -18.68 12.51 54.34
N PHE A 406 -18.93 12.78 55.63
CA PHE A 406 -18.75 14.12 56.21
C PHE A 406 -17.35 14.69 55.99
N PHE A 407 -16.32 13.83 56.00
CA PHE A 407 -14.93 14.21 55.72
C PHE A 407 -14.55 14.22 54.21
N GLY A 408 -15.53 14.18 53.33
CA GLY A 408 -15.32 14.24 51.88
C GLY A 408 -14.83 12.96 51.18
N LYS A 409 -14.66 11.86 51.93
CA LYS A 409 -14.24 10.57 51.39
C LYS A 409 -15.40 9.86 50.67
N TRP A 410 -15.15 9.36 49.44
CA TRP A 410 -16.13 8.57 48.72
C TRP A 410 -16.25 7.16 49.33
N VAL A 411 -17.46 6.71 49.53
CA VAL A 411 -17.80 5.38 50.04
C VAL A 411 -19.02 4.81 49.33
N ARG A 412 -19.19 3.47 49.33
CA ARG A 412 -20.41 2.83 48.87
C ARG A 412 -21.57 3.19 49.84
N ARG A 413 -22.77 3.39 49.27
CA ARG A 413 -23.99 3.61 50.09
C ARG A 413 -24.41 2.36 50.80
#